data_41b731cb399d9eea29ca36c525dc4d38
#
_entry.id   41b731cb399d9eea29ca36c525dc4d38
#
_cell.length_a   1.000
_cell.length_b   1.000
_cell.length_c   1.000
_cell.angle_alpha   90.00
_cell.angle_beta   90.00
_cell.angle_gamma   90.00
#
_symmetry.space_group_name_H-M   'P 1'
#
loop_
_entity.id
_entity.type
_entity.pdbx_description
1 polymer ?
#
loop_
_entity_poly.entity_id
_entity_poly.type
_entity_poly.pdbx_seq_one_letter_code
_entity_poly.pdbx_strand_id
1 'polypeptide(L)'
;ADLAGSVAVLDNKAFKDQPITQISDALQGRVSGVQVQSSGVPGGTVKIRVRGSGSINRSNDPLYVIDGIVRESGLTGLNPEDIQSMQILKDASSTAIYGSRGANGVVLITTKTGKANVRQIMFDAQIGVGTVAKRYETLNPYEFATLYNTYRKETFSPEQLSAFQNGTAGTD
;
A
#
# COMPACT_ATOMS: atom_id res chain seq x y z
N ALA A 1 10.53 24.08 21.08
CA ALA A 1 9.09 24.25 21.16
C ALA A 1 8.46 22.90 20.84
N ASP A 2 7.95 22.23 21.88
CA ASP A 2 7.17 20.99 21.71
C ASP A 2 5.91 21.32 20.92
N LEU A 3 5.86 20.85 19.70
CA LEU A 3 4.62 20.81 18.94
C LEU A 3 3.73 19.78 19.60
N ALA A 4 2.77 20.23 20.39
CA ALA A 4 1.74 19.41 21.06
C ALA A 4 0.72 18.83 20.05
N GLY A 5 1.19 18.37 18.91
CA GLY A 5 0.41 17.73 17.86
C GLY A 5 0.75 16.25 17.76
N SER A 6 -0.20 15.42 17.38
CA SER A 6 0.03 13.99 17.11
C SER A 6 0.80 13.80 15.80
N VAL A 7 2.09 14.15 15.83
CA VAL A 7 3.02 13.97 14.71
C VAL A 7 3.76 12.66 14.93
N ALA A 8 3.65 11.75 13.97
CA ALA A 8 4.48 10.55 13.96
C ALA A 8 5.71 10.83 13.08
N VAL A 9 6.89 10.69 13.66
CA VAL A 9 8.18 10.86 12.97
C VAL A 9 8.83 9.50 12.78
N LEU A 10 9.23 9.20 11.57
CA LEU A 10 10.00 8.02 11.19
C LEU A 10 11.37 8.48 10.68
N ASP A 11 12.41 8.13 11.42
CA ASP A 11 13.79 8.41 11.04
C ASP A 11 14.38 7.36 10.11
N ASN A 12 15.44 7.70 9.43
CA ASN A 12 16.20 6.84 8.51
C ASN A 12 16.59 5.47 9.12
N LYS A 13 16.77 5.36 10.43
CA LYS A 13 17.04 4.09 11.10
C LYS A 13 15.91 3.07 10.90
N ALA A 14 14.67 3.54 10.84
CA ALA A 14 13.51 2.66 10.61
C ALA A 14 13.52 2.04 9.21
N PHE A 15 14.22 2.64 8.27
CA PHE A 15 14.32 2.17 6.88
C PHE A 15 15.53 1.26 6.63
N LYS A 16 16.57 1.33 7.47
CA LYS A 16 17.83 0.57 7.26
C LYS A 16 17.83 -0.86 7.78
N ASP A 17 16.99 -1.15 8.78
CA ASP A 17 17.05 -2.44 9.49
C ASP A 17 16.23 -3.56 8.83
N GLN A 18 15.53 -3.26 7.73
CA GLN A 18 14.75 -4.25 6.99
C GLN A 18 14.91 -4.04 5.49
N PRO A 19 14.89 -5.11 4.68
CA PRO A 19 14.83 -5.00 3.23
C PRO A 19 13.49 -4.40 2.82
N ILE A 20 13.43 -3.07 2.73
CA ILE A 20 12.22 -2.35 2.37
C ILE A 20 12.21 -2.19 0.87
N THR A 21 11.34 -2.94 0.21
CA THR A 21 11.13 -2.82 -1.23
C THR A 21 10.20 -1.66 -1.58
N GLN A 22 9.35 -1.25 -0.61
CA GLN A 22 8.40 -0.15 -0.78
C GLN A 22 8.31 0.68 0.50
N ILE A 23 8.13 1.98 0.34
CA ILE A 23 7.98 2.94 1.47
C ILE A 23 6.81 2.57 2.40
N SER A 24 5.78 1.91 1.85
CA SER A 24 4.64 1.38 2.59
C SER A 24 5.01 0.39 3.67
N ASP A 25 5.99 -0.46 3.39
CA ASP A 25 6.39 -1.53 4.31
C ASP A 25 7.01 -0.92 5.58
N ALA A 26 7.69 0.21 5.41
CA ALA A 26 8.23 0.98 6.52
C ALA A 26 7.16 1.63 7.42
N LEU A 27 5.99 1.93 6.86
CA LEU A 27 4.88 2.57 7.59
C LEU A 27 3.97 1.57 8.28
N GLN A 28 3.88 0.36 7.75
CA GLN A 28 2.94 -0.65 8.21
C GLN A 28 3.22 -1.05 9.67
N GLY A 29 2.23 -0.86 10.54
CA GLY A 29 2.31 -1.22 11.96
C GLY A 29 3.18 -0.31 12.84
N ARG A 30 3.89 0.70 12.28
CA ARG A 30 4.78 1.60 13.03
C ARG A 30 4.14 2.94 13.38
N VAL A 31 3.10 3.32 12.68
CA VAL A 31 2.42 4.60 12.87
C VAL A 31 0.98 4.38 13.27
N SER A 32 0.63 4.79 14.49
CA SER A 32 -0.75 4.70 14.98
C SER A 32 -1.70 5.57 14.14
N GLY A 33 -2.88 5.06 13.78
CA GLY A 33 -3.88 5.78 12.99
C GLY A 33 -3.54 5.93 11.50
N VAL A 34 -2.55 5.17 11.02
CA VAL A 34 -2.22 5.06 9.59
C VAL A 34 -2.48 3.64 9.13
N GLN A 35 -3.33 3.51 8.15
CA GLN A 35 -3.62 2.25 7.48
C GLN A 35 -2.89 2.22 6.14
N VAL A 36 -2.11 1.19 5.92
CA VAL A 36 -1.39 0.96 4.67
C VAL A 36 -1.98 -0.25 3.98
N GLN A 37 -2.42 -0.07 2.76
CA GLN A 37 -2.90 -1.14 1.89
C GLN A 37 -1.90 -1.31 0.75
N SER A 38 -1.14 -2.39 0.78
CA SER A 38 -0.29 -2.82 -0.32
C SER A 38 -1.05 -3.81 -1.18
N SER A 39 -0.84 -3.76 -2.49
CA SER A 39 -1.41 -4.74 -3.43
C SER A 39 -0.80 -6.14 -3.30
N GLY A 40 0.25 -6.30 -2.47
CA GLY A 40 0.96 -7.57 -2.31
C GLY A 40 1.80 -8.00 -3.51
N VAL A 41 1.80 -7.20 -4.57
CA VAL A 41 2.61 -7.47 -5.79
C VAL A 41 3.83 -6.56 -5.75
N PRO A 42 5.04 -7.06 -6.00
CA PRO A 42 6.24 -6.24 -6.12
C PRO A 42 6.04 -5.10 -7.13
N GLY A 43 6.32 -3.85 -6.73
CA GLY A 43 6.06 -2.67 -7.56
C GLY A 43 4.60 -2.23 -7.68
N GLY A 44 3.70 -2.88 -6.97
CA GLY A 44 2.27 -2.54 -6.98
C GLY A 44 1.94 -1.23 -6.27
N THR A 45 0.73 -0.75 -6.49
CA THR A 45 0.26 0.51 -5.88
C THR A 45 0.06 0.35 -4.39
N VAL A 46 0.52 1.34 -3.65
CA VAL A 46 0.33 1.46 -2.22
C VAL A 46 -0.64 2.57 -1.92
N LYS A 47 -1.65 2.28 -1.12
CA LYS A 47 -2.59 3.27 -0.62
C LYS A 47 -2.36 3.50 0.86
N ILE A 48 -2.09 4.74 1.23
CA ILE A 48 -1.96 5.16 2.63
C ILE A 48 -3.22 5.93 3.02
N ARG A 49 -3.81 5.57 4.14
CA ARG A 49 -4.95 6.28 4.71
C ARG A 49 -4.60 6.74 6.12
N VAL A 50 -4.83 8.01 6.38
CA VAL A 50 -4.64 8.61 7.70
C VAL A 50 -6.02 8.86 8.31
N ARG A 51 -6.28 8.34 9.53
CA ARG A 51 -7.57 8.46 10.24
C ARG A 51 -8.78 7.80 9.57
N GLY A 52 -8.57 6.82 8.66
CA GLY A 52 -9.66 6.10 8.01
C GLY A 52 -10.26 6.82 6.79
N SER A 53 -11.49 6.48 6.43
CA SER A 53 -12.21 7.08 5.30
C SER A 53 -13.14 8.19 5.79
N GLY A 54 -12.82 9.44 5.48
CA GLY A 54 -13.64 10.61 5.85
C GLY A 54 -14.62 11.04 4.75
N SER A 55 -14.48 10.55 3.53
CA SER A 55 -15.33 10.95 2.40
C SER A 55 -15.82 9.75 1.59
N ILE A 56 -17.08 9.78 1.21
CA ILE A 56 -17.69 8.78 0.33
C ILE A 56 -17.42 9.11 -1.14
N ASN A 57 -17.35 10.40 -1.49
CA ASN A 57 -17.31 10.88 -2.88
C ASN A 57 -15.96 11.46 -3.31
N ARG A 58 -14.99 11.60 -2.39
CA ARG A 58 -13.65 12.13 -2.70
C ARG A 58 -12.58 11.12 -2.32
N SER A 59 -11.40 11.26 -2.94
CA SER A 59 -10.23 10.50 -2.52
C SER A 59 -9.95 10.72 -1.03
N ASN A 60 -9.70 9.63 -0.32
CA ASN A 60 -9.28 9.63 1.07
C ASN A 60 -7.75 9.55 1.22
N ASP A 61 -7.02 9.79 0.12
CA ASP A 61 -5.56 9.78 0.13
C ASP A 61 -5.03 11.03 0.86
N PRO A 62 -3.98 10.90 1.65
CA PRO A 62 -3.33 12.04 2.28
C PRO A 62 -2.62 12.90 1.24
N LEU A 63 -2.35 14.15 1.60
CA LEU A 63 -1.53 15.03 0.80
C LEU A 63 -0.05 14.65 0.98
N TYR A 64 0.67 14.46 -0.12
CA TYR A 64 2.10 14.21 -0.08
C TYR A 64 2.88 15.49 -0.35
N VAL A 65 3.84 15.77 0.52
CA VAL A 65 4.75 16.92 0.40
C VAL A 65 6.18 16.40 0.49
N ILE A 66 6.92 16.54 -0.59
CA ILE A 66 8.30 16.07 -0.68
C ILE A 66 9.20 17.28 -0.82
N ASP A 67 10.11 17.48 0.13
CA ASP A 67 11.01 18.62 0.21
C ASP A 67 10.29 19.98 0.06
N GLY A 68 9.10 20.09 0.65
CA GLY A 68 8.25 21.28 0.60
C GLY A 68 7.35 21.39 -0.64
N ILE A 69 7.49 20.49 -1.60
CA ILE A 69 6.71 20.50 -2.85
C ILE A 69 5.57 19.48 -2.76
N VAL A 70 4.35 19.95 -3.04
CA VAL A 70 3.16 19.09 -3.08
C VAL A 70 3.20 18.18 -4.31
N ARG A 71 3.05 16.86 -4.11
CA ARG A 71 2.97 15.86 -5.17
C ARG A 71 1.62 15.15 -5.18
N GLU A 72 1.00 15.08 -6.35
CA GLU A 72 -0.27 14.37 -6.55
C GLU A 72 -0.05 12.89 -6.87
N SER A 73 1.11 12.54 -7.41
CA SER A 73 1.49 11.14 -7.73
C SER A 73 1.82 10.28 -6.50
N GLY A 74 1.64 10.83 -5.30
CA GLY A 74 1.94 10.12 -4.06
C GLY A 74 3.42 9.77 -3.93
N LEU A 75 3.69 8.52 -3.56
CA LEU A 75 5.05 8.00 -3.34
C LEU A 75 5.66 7.36 -4.60
N THR A 76 4.95 7.41 -5.73
CA THR A 76 5.42 6.77 -6.97
C THR A 76 6.74 7.37 -7.44
N GLY A 77 7.72 6.53 -7.72
CA GLY A 77 9.04 6.94 -8.21
C GLY A 77 9.97 7.51 -7.14
N LEU A 78 9.61 7.42 -5.86
CA LEU A 78 10.50 7.76 -4.76
C LEU A 78 11.19 6.50 -4.24
N ASN A 79 12.52 6.51 -4.23
CA ASN A 79 13.29 5.42 -3.67
C ASN A 79 13.30 5.53 -2.13
N PRO A 80 12.96 4.47 -1.37
CA PRO A 80 13.06 4.46 0.09
C PRO A 80 14.45 4.85 0.61
N GLU A 81 15.50 4.48 -0.12
CA GLU A 81 16.89 4.80 0.24
C GLU A 81 17.19 6.31 0.22
N ASP A 82 16.46 7.09 -0.57
CA ASP A 82 16.66 8.54 -0.66
C ASP A 82 15.97 9.29 0.48
N ILE A 83 15.15 8.62 1.29
CA ILE A 83 14.41 9.27 2.37
C ILE A 83 15.33 9.49 3.58
N GLN A 84 15.38 10.71 4.05
CA GLN A 84 16.02 11.06 5.31
C GLN A 84 15.07 10.91 6.49
N SER A 85 13.86 11.45 6.36
CA SER A 85 12.81 11.36 7.38
C SER A 85 11.43 11.48 6.75
N MET A 86 10.45 10.87 7.43
CA MET A 86 9.05 10.96 7.08
C MET A 86 8.25 11.37 8.31
N GLN A 87 7.37 12.35 8.14
CA GLN A 87 6.48 12.83 9.20
C GLN A 87 5.04 12.76 8.73
N ILE A 88 4.15 12.28 9.58
CA ILE A 88 2.73 12.21 9.26
C ILE A 88 1.97 13.14 10.19
N LEU A 89 1.42 14.21 9.59
CA LEU A 89 0.60 15.18 10.26
C LEU A 89 -0.85 14.69 10.25
N LYS A 90 -1.39 14.47 11.43
CA LYS A 90 -2.76 13.96 11.61
C LYS A 90 -3.70 15.03 12.16
N ASP A 91 -3.19 16.02 12.88
CA ASP A 91 -4.02 17.02 13.55
C ASP A 91 -4.42 18.15 12.63
N ALA A 92 -5.61 18.70 12.87
CA ALA A 92 -6.12 19.84 12.13
C ALA A 92 -5.19 21.07 12.27
N SER A 93 -4.57 21.27 13.45
CA SER A 93 -3.65 22.37 13.67
C SER A 93 -2.37 22.25 12.82
N SER A 94 -1.80 21.05 12.74
CA SER A 94 -0.59 20.80 11.96
C SER A 94 -0.84 20.78 10.46
N THR A 95 -2.05 20.38 10.03
CA THR A 95 -2.43 20.34 8.61
C THR A 95 -3.01 21.65 8.08
N ALA A 96 -3.32 22.62 8.96
CA ALA A 96 -3.96 23.89 8.61
C ALA A 96 -3.21 24.69 7.54
N ILE A 97 -1.88 24.63 7.53
CA ILE A 97 -1.02 25.31 6.55
C ILE A 97 -1.23 24.81 5.12
N TYR A 98 -1.78 23.58 4.96
CA TYR A 98 -2.07 22.98 3.67
C TYR A 98 -3.53 23.15 3.24
N GLY A 99 -4.33 23.86 4.05
CA GLY A 99 -5.74 24.15 3.79
C GLY A 99 -6.60 22.91 3.65
N SER A 100 -7.64 22.99 2.81
CA SER A 100 -8.58 21.88 2.56
C SER A 100 -7.94 20.64 1.97
N ARG A 101 -6.80 20.77 1.30
CA ARG A 101 -6.04 19.62 0.74
C ARG A 101 -5.42 18.75 1.82
N GLY A 102 -5.13 19.31 3.00
CA GLY A 102 -4.62 18.60 4.16
C GLY A 102 -5.66 17.89 5.02
N ALA A 103 -6.95 17.97 4.67
CA ALA A 103 -8.03 17.42 5.49
C ALA A 103 -7.93 15.91 5.77
N ASN A 104 -7.37 15.14 4.83
CA ASN A 104 -7.16 13.70 4.96
C ASN A 104 -5.80 13.35 5.60
N GLY A 105 -5.10 14.34 6.18
CA GLY A 105 -3.74 14.21 6.68
C GLY A 105 -2.69 14.62 5.65
N VAL A 106 -1.47 14.85 6.14
CA VAL A 106 -0.34 15.24 5.30
C VAL A 106 0.86 14.35 5.61
N VAL A 107 1.47 13.81 4.57
CA VAL A 107 2.71 13.05 4.65
C VAL A 107 3.84 13.94 4.15
N LEU A 108 4.68 14.37 5.08
CA LEU A 108 5.88 15.16 4.79
C LEU A 108 7.05 14.21 4.62
N ILE A 109 7.77 14.34 3.53
CA ILE A 109 8.96 13.54 3.23
C ILE A 109 10.11 14.50 3.01
N THR A 110 11.19 14.27 3.74
CA THR A 110 12.46 14.97 3.53
C THR A 110 13.44 13.99 2.93
N THR A 111 14.00 14.34 1.78
CA THR A 111 15.02 13.52 1.13
C THR A 111 16.42 13.84 1.65
N LYS A 112 17.34 12.91 1.42
CA LYS A 112 18.75 13.10 1.77
C LYS A 112 19.34 14.21 0.90
N THR A 113 19.96 15.17 1.52
CA THR A 113 20.68 16.26 0.83
C THR A 113 22.19 16.00 0.86
N GLY A 114 22.87 16.34 -0.23
CA GLY A 114 24.32 16.29 -0.28
C GLY A 114 24.95 17.26 0.71
N LYS A 115 26.08 16.87 1.29
CA LYS A 115 26.88 17.77 2.16
C LYS A 115 28.02 18.38 1.37
N ALA A 116 28.26 19.67 1.55
CA ALA A 116 29.39 20.35 0.93
C ALA A 116 30.71 19.68 1.36
N ASN A 117 31.61 19.55 0.42
CA ASN A 117 32.95 18.96 0.60
C ASN A 117 33.01 17.48 1.02
N VAL A 118 31.90 16.74 0.92
CA VAL A 118 31.85 15.30 1.14
C VAL A 118 31.59 14.61 -0.19
N ARG A 119 32.54 13.79 -0.65
CA ARG A 119 32.31 12.87 -1.78
C ARG A 119 32.04 11.50 -1.20
N GLN A 120 30.82 11.03 -1.34
CA GLN A 120 30.43 9.70 -0.88
C GLN A 120 29.79 8.97 -2.06
N ILE A 121 30.31 7.82 -2.39
CA ILE A 121 29.74 6.91 -3.37
C ILE A 121 29.21 5.74 -2.56
N MET A 122 27.90 5.54 -2.60
CA MET A 122 27.26 4.38 -2.01
C MET A 122 26.73 3.51 -3.15
N PHE A 123 26.93 2.22 -3.03
CA PHE A 123 26.37 1.24 -3.94
C PHE A 123 25.61 0.21 -3.09
N ASP A 124 24.31 0.18 -3.25
CA ASP A 124 23.42 -0.78 -2.60
C ASP A 124 22.77 -1.65 -3.67
N ALA A 125 22.89 -2.96 -3.54
CA ALA A 125 22.24 -3.92 -4.42
C ALA A 125 21.44 -4.91 -3.60
N GLN A 126 20.17 -5.08 -3.93
CA GLN A 126 19.27 -6.00 -3.25
C GLN A 126 18.64 -6.96 -4.26
N ILE A 127 18.71 -8.25 -3.97
CA ILE A 127 18.03 -9.30 -4.73
C ILE A 127 17.01 -9.94 -3.80
N GLY A 128 15.75 -9.95 -4.21
CA GLY A 128 14.67 -10.58 -3.46
C GLY A 128 13.91 -11.58 -4.32
N VAL A 129 13.59 -12.74 -3.76
CA VAL A 129 12.72 -13.74 -4.37
C VAL A 129 11.41 -13.78 -3.58
N GLY A 130 10.33 -13.36 -4.22
CA GLY A 130 8.99 -13.45 -3.63
C GLY A 130 8.30 -14.75 -4.02
N THR A 131 7.84 -15.50 -3.03
CA THR A 131 7.00 -16.68 -3.25
C THR A 131 5.62 -16.43 -2.66
N VAL A 132 4.59 -16.99 -3.32
CA VAL A 132 3.23 -16.94 -2.79
C VAL A 132 3.14 -17.82 -1.56
N ALA A 133 2.98 -17.21 -0.38
CA ALA A 133 2.96 -17.91 0.90
C ALA A 133 1.77 -18.86 1.04
N LYS A 134 0.62 -18.51 0.45
CA LYS A 134 -0.59 -19.34 0.49
C LYS A 134 -1.40 -19.14 -0.78
N ARG A 135 -1.73 -20.24 -1.45
CA ARG A 135 -2.75 -20.27 -2.49
C ARG A 135 -4.04 -20.80 -1.87
N TYR A 136 -5.13 -20.13 -2.17
CA TYR A 136 -6.43 -20.72 -1.88
C TYR A 136 -6.70 -21.81 -2.93
N GLU A 137 -7.04 -23.00 -2.47
CA GLU A 137 -7.56 -24.04 -3.34
C GLU A 137 -8.96 -23.60 -3.76
N THR A 138 -9.12 -23.35 -5.05
CA THR A 138 -10.42 -23.05 -5.64
C THR A 138 -11.02 -24.33 -6.16
N LEU A 139 -12.32 -24.48 -5.98
CA LEU A 139 -13.07 -25.61 -6.55
C LEU A 139 -12.89 -25.62 -8.07
N ASN A 140 -12.71 -26.80 -8.62
CA ASN A 140 -12.79 -26.96 -10.07
C ASN A 140 -14.24 -26.76 -10.56
N PRO A 141 -14.49 -26.54 -11.87
CA PRO A 141 -15.84 -26.28 -12.39
C PRO A 141 -16.86 -27.36 -12.03
N TYR A 142 -16.45 -28.62 -12.02
CA TYR A 142 -17.30 -29.76 -11.66
C TYR A 142 -17.66 -29.76 -10.16
N GLU A 143 -16.67 -29.53 -9.31
CA GLU A 143 -16.88 -29.45 -7.86
C GLU A 143 -17.78 -28.27 -7.50
N PHE A 144 -17.55 -27.10 -8.16
CA PHE A 144 -18.41 -25.94 -7.98
C PHE A 144 -19.85 -26.22 -8.40
N ALA A 145 -20.07 -26.80 -9.58
CA ALA A 145 -21.39 -27.09 -10.10
C ALA A 145 -22.12 -28.13 -9.21
N THR A 146 -21.41 -29.13 -8.71
CA THR A 146 -21.95 -30.12 -7.79
C THR A 146 -22.35 -29.50 -6.46
N LEU A 147 -21.50 -28.69 -5.89
CA LEU A 147 -21.78 -27.96 -4.66
C LEU A 147 -22.97 -27.01 -4.84
N TYR A 148 -23.02 -26.31 -5.95
CA TYR A 148 -24.09 -25.37 -6.29
C TYR A 148 -25.44 -26.07 -6.42
N ASN A 149 -25.50 -27.25 -7.07
CA ASN A 149 -26.71 -28.07 -7.16
C ASN A 149 -27.18 -28.53 -5.79
N THR A 150 -26.26 -28.82 -4.88
CA THR A 150 -26.61 -29.23 -3.51
C THR A 150 -27.33 -28.10 -2.75
N TYR A 151 -26.88 -26.86 -2.94
CA TYR A 151 -27.46 -25.70 -2.25
C TYR A 151 -28.71 -25.14 -2.94
N ARG A 152 -28.74 -25.13 -4.28
CA ARG A 152 -29.79 -24.47 -5.07
C ARG A 152 -30.82 -25.43 -5.68
N LYS A 153 -30.73 -26.71 -5.41
CA LYS A 153 -31.62 -27.73 -5.96
C LYS A 153 -31.75 -27.65 -7.50
N GLU A 154 -30.80 -28.30 -8.18
CA GLU A 154 -30.84 -28.57 -9.63
C GLU A 154 -30.78 -27.34 -10.56
N THR A 155 -29.67 -26.67 -10.58
CA THR A 155 -29.42 -25.62 -11.59
C THR A 155 -28.66 -26.15 -12.79
N PHE A 156 -27.79 -27.17 -12.59
CA PHE A 156 -27.01 -27.80 -13.66
C PHE A 156 -27.54 -29.23 -13.91
N SER A 157 -27.82 -29.53 -15.18
CA SER A 157 -28.26 -30.87 -15.59
C SER A 157 -27.12 -31.88 -15.50
N PRO A 158 -27.42 -33.19 -15.45
CA PRO A 158 -26.40 -34.24 -15.46
C PRO A 158 -25.46 -34.16 -16.68
N GLU A 159 -25.96 -33.72 -17.83
CA GLU A 159 -25.17 -33.53 -19.06
C GLU A 159 -24.19 -32.41 -18.90
N GLN A 160 -24.62 -31.28 -18.32
CA GLN A 160 -23.73 -30.13 -18.03
C GLN A 160 -22.68 -30.51 -16.99
N LEU A 161 -23.03 -31.29 -15.96
CA LEU A 161 -22.05 -31.77 -14.99
C LEU A 161 -21.00 -32.66 -15.64
N SER A 162 -21.40 -33.55 -16.53
CA SER A 162 -20.44 -34.38 -17.28
C SER A 162 -19.54 -33.59 -18.21
N ALA A 163 -20.06 -32.50 -18.80
CA ALA A 163 -19.27 -31.57 -19.64
C ALA A 163 -18.23 -30.82 -18.80
N PHE A 164 -18.57 -30.40 -17.58
CA PHE A 164 -17.59 -29.78 -16.65
C PHE A 164 -16.52 -30.78 -16.24
N GLN A 165 -16.90 -32.05 -16.00
CA GLN A 165 -15.94 -33.10 -15.63
C GLN A 165 -14.95 -33.38 -16.76
N ASN A 166 -15.42 -33.39 -18.00
CA ASN A 166 -14.62 -33.67 -19.19
C ASN A 166 -13.89 -32.45 -19.76
N GLY A 167 -14.07 -31.27 -19.18
CA GLY A 167 -13.45 -30.02 -19.64
C GLY A 167 -14.02 -29.48 -20.95
N THR A 168 -15.20 -29.94 -21.36
CA THR A 168 -15.88 -29.53 -22.63
C THR A 168 -16.91 -28.41 -22.42
N ALA A 169 -17.17 -28.01 -21.18
CA ALA A 169 -18.05 -26.90 -20.88
C ALA A 169 -17.39 -25.57 -21.21
N GLY A 170 -17.96 -24.84 -22.17
CA GLY A 170 -17.50 -23.48 -22.55
C GLY A 170 -16.85 -23.37 -23.92
N THR A 171 -17.12 -24.31 -24.80
CA THR A 171 -16.66 -24.26 -26.23
C THR A 171 -17.74 -23.80 -27.22
N ASP A 172 -18.87 -23.26 -26.73
CA ASP A 172 -19.91 -22.62 -27.55
C ASP A 172 -19.85 -21.09 -27.45
#